data_c6639f91244b8d083ec630822f5f13d5
#
_entry.id   c6639f91244b8d083ec630822f5f13d5
#
_cell.length_a   1.000
_cell.length_b   1.000
_cell.length_c   1.000
_cell.angle_alpha   90.00
_cell.angle_beta   90.00
_cell.angle_gamma   90.00
#
_symmetry.space_group_name_H-M   'P 1'
#
loop_
_entity.id
_entity.type
_entity.pdbx_description
1 polymer ?
#
loop_
_entity_poly.entity_id
_entity_poly.type
_entity_poly.pdbx_seq_one_letter_code
_entity_poly.pdbx_strand_id
1 'polypeptide(L)'
;EHVKFCLQVYKMQLDAKRHFIHEHPATATSWNMSEVVEFMMMPQVDSTIVHMCAYNMKAQDEHGEGLVKKPTRIMSSSPEVLKRVAARCSNENSEDKHRHVQLVQGRAKAAQVYPRELCVKICEGIAAQRKLDGLGMEARPLMSLDEMRMAARTLNTVECPSASLHEQDGEQLVAWDDISGQELDPAMMMAARRDEIAYFKEMGVYEKVDIAEAWRETGKAPIAVRWVDINKGDSANPNYRSRLVAKEFNTGVKPELYAATPPSECLRLMLSILAGGRDRGMKLMYADVSRAYFYAKAVRPVYVKLPAEDTEEGDENRCGKLKMSMYGTRDAALNWSLEYAATLLAAGYTQGKASPCLFHNAVLDVSVMVHGDDFIAVGPEGNLSETKKTLEEKYKLKTQVLGCGESEMKEIRILNKVVRIEQDGIELE
;
A
#
# COMPACT_ATOMS: atom_id res chain seq x y z
N GLU A 1 -21.36 2.64 2.05
CA GLU A 1 -20.93 2.52 0.65
C GLU A 1 -20.08 1.27 0.40
N HIS A 2 -18.94 1.07 1.10
CA HIS A 2 -18.04 -0.08 0.86
C HIS A 2 -18.75 -1.44 1.00
N VAL A 3 -19.50 -1.64 2.08
CA VAL A 3 -20.26 -2.88 2.30
C VAL A 3 -21.29 -3.12 1.18
N LYS A 4 -22.01 -2.07 0.75
CA LYS A 4 -22.98 -2.17 -0.36
C LYS A 4 -22.29 -2.59 -1.66
N PHE A 5 -21.10 -2.04 -1.96
CA PHE A 5 -20.29 -2.48 -3.09
C PHE A 5 -19.89 -3.96 -2.98
N CYS A 6 -19.45 -4.41 -1.81
CA CYS A 6 -19.11 -5.83 -1.59
C CYS A 6 -20.32 -6.73 -1.88
N LEU A 7 -21.52 -6.38 -1.40
CA LEU A 7 -22.73 -7.15 -1.65
C LEU A 7 -23.08 -7.23 -3.14
N GLN A 8 -22.86 -6.15 -3.90
CA GLN A 8 -23.03 -6.16 -5.36
C GLN A 8 -22.08 -7.15 -6.03
N VAL A 9 -20.79 -7.14 -5.63
CA VAL A 9 -19.79 -8.08 -6.14
C VAL A 9 -20.17 -9.52 -5.78
N TYR A 10 -20.61 -9.78 -4.55
CA TYR A 10 -21.02 -11.13 -4.13
C TYR A 10 -22.25 -11.60 -4.92
N LYS A 11 -23.22 -10.72 -5.19
CA LYS A 11 -24.36 -11.04 -6.06
C LYS A 11 -23.90 -11.42 -7.46
N MET A 12 -22.98 -10.65 -8.06
CA MET A 12 -22.38 -11.00 -9.36
C MET A 12 -21.67 -12.38 -9.34
N GLN A 13 -21.01 -12.73 -8.24
CA GLN A 13 -20.42 -14.07 -8.10
C GLN A 13 -21.50 -15.17 -8.08
N LEU A 14 -22.55 -14.97 -7.29
CA LEU A 14 -23.67 -15.91 -7.21
C LEU A 14 -24.39 -16.09 -8.56
N ASP A 15 -24.68 -14.99 -9.25
CA ASP A 15 -25.32 -15.00 -10.57
C ASP A 15 -24.48 -15.75 -11.60
N ALA A 16 -23.14 -15.67 -11.46
CA ALA A 16 -22.18 -16.39 -12.29
C ALA A 16 -21.87 -17.82 -11.78
N LYS A 17 -22.65 -18.35 -10.83
CA LYS A 17 -22.45 -19.67 -10.19
C LYS A 17 -21.06 -19.83 -9.56
N ARG A 18 -20.52 -18.76 -9.01
CA ARG A 18 -19.25 -18.75 -8.27
C ARG A 18 -19.53 -18.49 -6.80
N HIS A 19 -18.53 -18.79 -5.97
CA HIS A 19 -18.62 -18.57 -4.53
C HIS A 19 -17.91 -17.28 -4.12
N PHE A 20 -18.28 -16.77 -2.96
CA PHE A 20 -17.61 -15.67 -2.28
C PHE A 20 -17.32 -16.05 -0.82
N ILE A 21 -16.39 -15.35 -0.21
CA ILE A 21 -16.11 -15.38 1.22
C ILE A 21 -16.01 -13.94 1.70
N HIS A 22 -16.75 -13.58 2.73
CA HIS A 22 -16.70 -12.31 3.40
C HIS A 22 -16.33 -12.50 4.86
N GLU A 23 -15.32 -11.79 5.33
CA GLU A 23 -14.87 -11.81 6.71
C GLU A 23 -15.04 -10.43 7.34
N HIS A 24 -15.59 -10.37 8.56
CA HIS A 24 -15.69 -9.13 9.29
C HIS A 24 -15.82 -9.42 10.80
N PRO A 25 -15.36 -8.51 11.71
CA PRO A 25 -15.56 -8.70 13.15
C PRO A 25 -17.02 -9.03 13.49
N ALA A 26 -17.23 -10.03 14.33
CA ALA A 26 -18.57 -10.51 14.63
C ALA A 26 -19.48 -9.46 15.27
N THR A 27 -18.88 -8.46 15.93
CA THR A 27 -19.57 -7.35 16.61
C THR A 27 -19.74 -6.10 15.74
N ALA A 28 -19.31 -6.14 14.47
CA ALA A 28 -19.39 -4.98 13.59
C ALA A 28 -20.86 -4.58 13.33
N THR A 29 -21.13 -3.27 13.37
CA THR A 29 -22.46 -2.72 13.14
C THR A 29 -22.95 -2.93 11.71
N SER A 30 -22.04 -3.16 10.76
CA SER A 30 -22.39 -3.49 9.37
C SER A 30 -23.26 -4.73 9.23
N TRP A 31 -23.20 -5.70 10.16
CA TRP A 31 -24.06 -6.88 10.14
C TRP A 31 -25.55 -6.55 10.37
N ASN A 32 -25.85 -5.37 10.92
CA ASN A 32 -27.21 -4.90 11.18
C ASN A 32 -27.76 -3.98 10.06
N MET A 33 -26.99 -3.76 8.99
CA MET A 33 -27.48 -3.03 7.83
C MET A 33 -28.57 -3.84 7.12
N SER A 34 -29.68 -3.18 6.71
CA SER A 34 -30.80 -3.84 6.03
C SER A 34 -30.35 -4.67 4.83
N GLU A 35 -29.46 -4.10 4.00
CA GLU A 35 -28.95 -4.75 2.80
C GLU A 35 -28.11 -6.01 3.11
N VAL A 36 -27.39 -6.01 4.23
CA VAL A 36 -26.61 -7.19 4.68
C VAL A 36 -27.57 -8.26 5.20
N VAL A 37 -28.55 -7.86 5.98
CA VAL A 37 -29.57 -8.79 6.53
C VAL A 37 -30.35 -9.44 5.38
N GLU A 38 -30.82 -8.67 4.41
CA GLU A 38 -31.50 -9.18 3.21
C GLU A 38 -30.62 -10.14 2.42
N PHE A 39 -29.34 -9.80 2.24
CA PHE A 39 -28.40 -10.65 1.53
C PHE A 39 -28.14 -11.99 2.26
N MET A 40 -28.07 -11.96 3.58
CA MET A 40 -27.90 -13.16 4.41
C MET A 40 -29.17 -14.07 4.43
N MET A 41 -30.33 -13.56 4.04
CA MET A 41 -31.55 -14.35 3.91
C MET A 41 -31.63 -15.14 2.59
N MET A 42 -30.69 -14.92 1.66
CA MET A 42 -30.63 -15.67 0.40
C MET A 42 -30.34 -17.17 0.70
N PRO A 43 -31.04 -18.12 0.06
CA PRO A 43 -30.91 -19.55 0.37
C PRO A 43 -29.50 -20.13 0.23
N GLN A 44 -28.66 -19.52 -0.63
CA GLN A 44 -27.31 -19.96 -0.90
C GLN A 44 -26.28 -19.25 -0.04
N VAL A 45 -26.66 -18.36 0.86
CA VAL A 45 -25.75 -17.59 1.73
C VAL A 45 -25.91 -18.04 3.17
N ASP A 46 -24.83 -18.36 3.81
CA ASP A 46 -24.80 -18.72 5.24
C ASP A 46 -23.57 -18.08 5.92
N SER A 47 -23.53 -18.11 7.24
CA SER A 47 -22.40 -17.55 8.00
C SER A 47 -22.11 -18.36 9.26
N THR A 48 -20.84 -18.31 9.67
CA THR A 48 -20.39 -18.89 10.94
C THR A 48 -19.53 -17.86 11.69
N ILE A 49 -19.52 -17.93 13.02
CA ILE A 49 -18.60 -17.14 13.83
C ILE A 49 -17.45 -18.04 14.26
N VAL A 50 -16.24 -17.59 14.03
CA VAL A 50 -15.01 -18.27 14.42
C VAL A 50 -14.30 -17.47 15.50
N HIS A 51 -13.57 -18.15 16.39
CA HIS A 51 -12.74 -17.53 17.40
C HIS A 51 -11.26 -17.76 17.05
N MET A 52 -10.47 -16.68 16.93
CA MET A 52 -9.10 -16.79 16.44
C MET A 52 -8.18 -17.54 17.40
N CYS A 53 -8.51 -17.62 18.69
CA CYS A 53 -7.80 -18.47 19.65
C CYS A 53 -7.87 -19.96 19.29
N ALA A 54 -8.95 -20.42 18.65
CA ALA A 54 -9.07 -21.80 18.17
C ALA A 54 -8.13 -22.11 16.99
N TYR A 55 -7.53 -21.08 16.40
CA TYR A 55 -6.49 -21.15 15.36
C TYR A 55 -5.13 -20.67 15.84
N ASN A 56 -4.93 -20.70 17.17
CA ASN A 56 -3.64 -20.34 17.79
C ASN A 56 -3.15 -18.91 17.50
N MET A 57 -4.10 -17.95 17.30
CA MET A 57 -3.72 -16.55 17.25
C MET A 57 -3.22 -16.10 18.61
N LYS A 58 -2.01 -15.54 18.66
CA LYS A 58 -1.33 -15.13 19.87
C LYS A 58 -1.04 -13.64 19.86
N ALA A 59 -0.95 -13.06 21.06
CA ALA A 59 -0.44 -11.72 21.31
C ALA A 59 0.24 -11.67 22.66
N GLN A 60 0.99 -10.61 22.92
CA GLN A 60 1.70 -10.39 24.17
C GLN A 60 1.13 -9.17 24.89
N ASP A 61 0.99 -9.27 26.21
CA ASP A 61 0.67 -8.18 27.11
C ASP A 61 1.62 -8.17 28.32
N GLU A 62 1.35 -7.37 29.33
CA GLU A 62 2.14 -7.25 30.56
C GLU A 62 2.28 -8.57 31.37
N HIS A 63 1.38 -9.52 31.12
CA HIS A 63 1.36 -10.84 31.74
C HIS A 63 1.94 -11.94 30.84
N GLY A 64 2.60 -11.57 29.72
CA GLY A 64 3.24 -12.48 28.78
C GLY A 64 2.36 -12.87 27.59
N GLU A 65 2.79 -13.92 26.87
CA GLU A 65 2.07 -14.44 25.71
C GLU A 65 0.73 -15.08 26.09
N GLY A 66 -0.32 -14.83 25.32
CA GLY A 66 -1.62 -15.49 25.47
C GLY A 66 -2.39 -15.50 24.14
N LEU A 67 -3.49 -16.28 24.12
CA LEU A 67 -4.31 -16.42 22.92
C LEU A 67 -5.23 -15.21 22.73
N VAL A 68 -5.56 -14.91 21.46
CA VAL A 68 -6.47 -13.81 21.09
C VAL A 68 -7.81 -14.39 20.65
N LYS A 69 -8.89 -14.10 21.37
CA LYS A 69 -10.22 -14.63 21.01
C LYS A 69 -10.75 -14.07 19.70
N LYS A 70 -10.65 -12.77 19.45
CA LYS A 70 -11.10 -12.03 18.24
C LYS A 70 -12.27 -12.74 17.53
N PRO A 71 -13.51 -12.61 18.03
CA PRO A 71 -14.67 -13.22 17.36
C PRO A 71 -14.85 -12.61 15.98
N THR A 72 -14.86 -13.44 14.96
CA THR A 72 -14.95 -13.04 13.57
C THR A 72 -16.09 -13.79 12.89
N ARG A 73 -16.95 -13.09 12.16
CA ARG A 73 -18.00 -13.74 11.35
C ARG A 73 -17.49 -13.92 9.92
N ILE A 74 -17.63 -15.13 9.42
CA ILE A 74 -17.38 -15.49 8.03
C ILE A 74 -18.71 -15.81 7.38
N MET A 75 -19.07 -15.03 6.34
CA MET A 75 -20.25 -15.23 5.49
C MET A 75 -19.77 -15.75 4.13
N SER A 76 -20.42 -16.79 3.61
CA SER A 76 -20.04 -17.40 2.34
C SER A 76 -21.22 -18.12 1.70
N SER A 77 -21.14 -18.30 0.37
CA SER A 77 -21.99 -19.22 -0.38
C SER A 77 -21.38 -20.61 -0.52
N SER A 78 -20.22 -20.89 0.06
CA SER A 78 -19.57 -22.19 0.05
C SER A 78 -19.78 -22.92 1.37
N PRO A 79 -20.64 -23.95 1.45
CA PRO A 79 -20.84 -24.76 2.65
C PRO A 79 -19.54 -25.44 3.11
N GLU A 80 -18.69 -25.86 2.16
CA GLU A 80 -17.44 -26.55 2.46
C GLU A 80 -16.42 -25.63 3.15
N VAL A 81 -16.39 -24.34 2.80
CA VAL A 81 -15.57 -23.36 3.51
C VAL A 81 -16.10 -23.14 4.92
N LEU A 82 -17.41 -22.84 5.06
CA LEU A 82 -18.03 -22.58 6.36
C LEU A 82 -17.86 -23.74 7.33
N LYS A 83 -18.04 -24.98 6.86
CA LYS A 83 -17.84 -26.20 7.65
C LYS A 83 -16.41 -26.33 8.20
N ARG A 84 -15.41 -26.01 7.41
CA ARG A 84 -13.99 -26.17 7.80
C ARG A 84 -13.47 -25.07 8.69
N VAL A 85 -14.03 -23.86 8.54
CA VAL A 85 -13.62 -22.71 9.37
C VAL A 85 -14.43 -22.58 10.66
N ALA A 86 -15.43 -23.41 10.90
CA ALA A 86 -16.27 -23.35 12.10
C ALA A 86 -15.49 -23.84 13.33
N ALA A 87 -14.82 -22.92 14.05
CA ALA A 87 -14.13 -23.24 15.28
C ALA A 87 -14.40 -22.19 16.36
N ARG A 88 -14.79 -22.65 17.55
CA ARG A 88 -15.12 -21.82 18.72
C ARG A 88 -14.04 -21.97 19.80
N CYS A 89 -13.97 -20.99 20.67
CA CYS A 89 -13.12 -21.02 21.85
C CYS A 89 -13.47 -22.19 22.75
N SER A 90 -12.51 -23.01 23.13
CA SER A 90 -12.69 -24.16 24.02
C SER A 90 -13.03 -23.75 25.46
N ASN A 91 -12.70 -22.52 25.88
CA ASN A 91 -13.03 -22.02 27.22
C ASN A 91 -14.53 -22.05 27.56
N GLU A 92 -15.41 -22.17 26.56
CA GLU A 92 -16.85 -22.23 26.75
C GLU A 92 -17.29 -23.64 27.19
N ASN A 93 -16.56 -24.70 26.80
CA ASN A 93 -16.96 -26.08 26.94
C ASN A 93 -15.85 -27.02 27.49
N SER A 94 -14.72 -26.51 27.97
CA SER A 94 -13.58 -27.29 28.45
C SER A 94 -13.19 -26.89 29.86
N GLU A 95 -12.67 -27.85 30.66
CA GLU A 95 -12.08 -27.61 31.97
C GLU A 95 -10.72 -26.94 31.84
N ASP A 96 -9.97 -27.23 30.76
CA ASP A 96 -8.68 -26.62 30.44
C ASP A 96 -8.88 -25.25 29.79
N LYS A 97 -8.88 -24.21 30.60
CA LYS A 97 -9.06 -22.82 30.14
C LYS A 97 -7.75 -22.17 29.78
N HIS A 98 -7.68 -21.55 28.61
CA HIS A 98 -6.54 -20.72 28.20
C HIS A 98 -6.81 -19.25 28.46
N ARG A 99 -5.70 -18.48 28.67
CA ARG A 99 -5.75 -17.03 28.85
C ARG A 99 -5.96 -16.30 27.52
N HIS A 100 -6.80 -15.26 27.53
CA HIS A 100 -6.98 -14.36 26.39
C HIS A 100 -6.29 -13.03 26.61
N VAL A 101 -5.56 -12.58 25.60
CA VAL A 101 -5.02 -11.23 25.49
C VAL A 101 -6.02 -10.35 24.78
N GLN A 102 -6.30 -9.18 25.35
CA GLN A 102 -7.17 -8.18 24.72
C GLN A 102 -6.41 -7.38 23.67
N LEU A 103 -7.08 -7.08 22.55
CA LEU A 103 -6.53 -6.30 21.44
C LEU A 103 -6.71 -4.79 21.66
N VAL A 104 -6.12 -4.28 22.73
CA VAL A 104 -6.05 -2.85 23.08
C VAL A 104 -4.61 -2.36 22.94
N GLN A 105 -4.38 -1.05 22.97
CA GLN A 105 -3.03 -0.45 22.96
C GLN A 105 -2.17 -0.90 21.75
N GLY A 106 -2.70 -0.78 20.53
CA GLY A 106 -1.99 -1.10 19.30
C GLY A 106 -1.93 -2.59 18.92
N ARG A 107 -2.20 -3.52 19.85
CA ARG A 107 -2.18 -4.98 19.61
C ARG A 107 -3.14 -5.45 18.51
N ALA A 108 -4.18 -4.66 18.21
CA ALA A 108 -5.14 -4.97 17.13
C ALA A 108 -4.47 -5.06 15.74
N LYS A 109 -3.37 -4.33 15.51
CA LYS A 109 -2.67 -4.32 14.21
C LYS A 109 -1.97 -5.66 13.92
N ALA A 110 -1.28 -6.23 14.91
CA ALA A 110 -0.67 -7.56 14.77
C ALA A 110 -1.72 -8.65 14.49
N ALA A 111 -2.92 -8.49 15.08
CA ALA A 111 -4.04 -9.42 14.87
C ALA A 111 -4.77 -9.25 13.52
N GLN A 112 -4.29 -8.38 12.62
CA GLN A 112 -4.73 -8.33 11.21
C GLN A 112 -4.14 -9.47 10.40
N VAL A 113 -3.00 -10.02 10.81
CA VAL A 113 -2.41 -11.21 10.17
C VAL A 113 -3.20 -12.44 10.64
N TYR A 114 -3.82 -13.13 9.70
CA TYR A 114 -4.58 -14.33 10.01
C TYR A 114 -3.67 -15.50 10.38
N PRO A 115 -4.09 -16.34 11.35
CA PRO A 115 -3.38 -17.56 11.66
C PRO A 115 -3.26 -18.46 10.43
N ARG A 116 -2.08 -19.06 10.24
CA ARG A 116 -1.82 -19.97 9.12
C ARG A 116 -2.86 -21.10 9.05
N GLU A 117 -3.24 -21.64 10.19
CA GLU A 117 -4.21 -22.73 10.26
C GLU A 117 -5.59 -22.34 9.72
N LEU A 118 -6.08 -21.11 10.01
CA LEU A 118 -7.31 -20.60 9.42
C LEU A 118 -7.18 -20.48 7.90
N CYS A 119 -6.07 -19.94 7.40
CA CYS A 119 -5.83 -19.82 5.97
C CYS A 119 -5.81 -21.20 5.27
N VAL A 120 -5.19 -22.20 5.89
CA VAL A 120 -5.18 -23.59 5.38
C VAL A 120 -6.61 -24.13 5.31
N LYS A 121 -7.42 -23.94 6.37
CA LYS A 121 -8.82 -24.39 6.39
C LYS A 121 -9.67 -23.72 5.32
N ILE A 122 -9.47 -22.45 5.05
CA ILE A 122 -10.13 -21.76 3.95
C ILE A 122 -9.73 -22.39 2.60
N CYS A 123 -8.45 -22.62 2.36
CA CYS A 123 -7.96 -23.24 1.12
C CYS A 123 -8.48 -24.67 0.94
N GLU A 124 -8.48 -25.48 2.00
CA GLU A 124 -9.09 -26.83 1.99
C GLU A 124 -10.59 -26.77 1.67
N GLY A 125 -11.30 -25.79 2.21
CA GLY A 125 -12.71 -25.57 1.93
C GLY A 125 -12.97 -25.20 0.48
N ILE A 126 -12.18 -24.29 -0.07
CA ILE A 126 -12.24 -23.88 -1.48
C ILE A 126 -11.97 -25.09 -2.39
N ALA A 127 -10.94 -25.88 -2.12
CA ALA A 127 -10.60 -27.05 -2.91
C ALA A 127 -11.73 -28.10 -2.90
N ALA A 128 -12.33 -28.35 -1.73
CA ALA A 128 -13.44 -29.28 -1.61
C ALA A 128 -14.69 -28.78 -2.32
N GLN A 129 -15.02 -27.49 -2.19
CA GLN A 129 -16.15 -26.89 -2.88
C GLN A 129 -16.00 -27.01 -4.40
N ARG A 130 -14.84 -26.66 -4.93
CA ARG A 130 -14.54 -26.79 -6.38
C ARG A 130 -14.74 -28.23 -6.89
N LYS A 131 -14.34 -29.21 -6.08
CA LYS A 131 -14.54 -30.62 -6.42
C LYS A 131 -16.02 -30.99 -6.48
N LEU A 132 -16.84 -30.47 -5.56
CA LEU A 132 -18.30 -30.68 -5.56
C LEU A 132 -18.97 -29.97 -6.74
N ASP A 133 -18.48 -28.81 -7.14
CA ASP A 133 -18.99 -28.04 -8.28
C ASP A 133 -18.58 -28.64 -9.64
N GLY A 134 -17.85 -29.77 -9.65
CA GLY A 134 -17.35 -30.41 -10.88
C GLY A 134 -16.20 -29.64 -11.55
N LEU A 135 -15.62 -28.66 -10.88
CA LEU A 135 -14.49 -27.88 -11.35
C LEU A 135 -13.19 -28.61 -11.00
N GLY A 136 -12.61 -29.33 -11.96
CA GLY A 136 -11.34 -30.03 -11.77
C GLY A 136 -10.22 -29.15 -11.23
N MET A 137 -9.19 -29.78 -10.65
CA MET A 137 -8.00 -29.15 -10.05
C MET A 137 -7.03 -28.57 -11.09
N GLU A 138 -7.46 -28.11 -12.24
CA GLU A 138 -6.60 -27.27 -13.06
C GLU A 138 -6.49 -25.89 -12.39
N ALA A 139 -5.46 -25.75 -11.57
CA ALA A 139 -5.06 -24.50 -11.00
C ALA A 139 -4.52 -23.60 -12.13
N ARG A 140 -5.36 -22.80 -12.73
CA ARG A 140 -4.88 -21.52 -13.25
C ARG A 140 -4.62 -20.66 -12.03
N PRO A 141 -3.43 -20.08 -11.86
CA PRO A 141 -3.19 -19.11 -10.80
C PRO A 141 -4.14 -17.93 -11.02
N LEU A 142 -5.21 -17.90 -10.25
CA LEU A 142 -6.05 -16.72 -10.09
C LEU A 142 -5.23 -15.75 -9.26
N MET A 143 -4.67 -14.74 -9.91
CA MET A 143 -3.87 -13.69 -9.34
C MET A 143 -2.56 -14.16 -8.67
N SER A 144 -1.45 -13.56 -9.02
CA SER A 144 -0.19 -13.74 -8.32
C SER A 144 -0.34 -13.29 -6.85
N LEU A 145 0.55 -13.78 -5.98
CA LEU A 145 0.57 -13.36 -4.57
C LEU A 145 0.65 -11.84 -4.42
N ASP A 146 1.24 -11.16 -5.38
CA ASP A 146 1.39 -9.70 -5.42
C ASP A 146 0.10 -9.00 -5.89
N GLU A 147 -0.65 -9.59 -6.79
CA GLU A 147 -2.00 -9.13 -7.15
C GLU A 147 -2.99 -9.33 -5.99
N MET A 148 -2.88 -10.45 -5.24
CA MET A 148 -3.63 -10.65 -4.00
C MET A 148 -3.21 -9.67 -2.90
N ARG A 149 -1.91 -9.34 -2.81
CA ARG A 149 -1.39 -8.32 -1.88
C ARG A 149 -1.83 -6.92 -2.29
N MET A 150 -1.87 -6.61 -3.58
CA MET A 150 -2.41 -5.34 -4.08
C MET A 150 -3.92 -5.25 -3.83
N ALA A 151 -4.69 -6.28 -4.14
CA ALA A 151 -6.12 -6.34 -3.83
C ALA A 151 -6.38 -6.27 -2.31
N ALA A 152 -5.59 -6.97 -1.49
CA ALA A 152 -5.66 -6.89 -0.03
C ALA A 152 -5.26 -5.49 0.50
N ARG A 153 -4.32 -4.80 -0.12
CA ARG A 153 -3.99 -3.40 0.22
C ARG A 153 -5.10 -2.42 -0.16
N THR A 154 -5.83 -2.68 -1.23
CA THR A 154 -7.00 -1.89 -1.64
C THR A 154 -8.22 -2.17 -0.75
N LEU A 155 -8.32 -3.36 -0.17
CA LEU A 155 -9.40 -3.76 0.75
C LEU A 155 -9.13 -3.35 2.21
N ASN A 156 -7.89 -3.04 2.59
CA ASN A 156 -7.52 -2.65 3.95
C ASN A 156 -7.70 -1.16 4.26
N THR A 157 -8.51 -0.41 3.50
CA THR A 157 -8.96 0.94 3.87
C THR A 157 -10.22 0.94 4.72
N VAL A 158 -10.31 0.02 5.67
CA VAL A 158 -11.29 0.15 6.77
C VAL A 158 -10.65 1.05 7.82
N GLU A 159 -11.35 2.13 8.14
CA GLU A 159 -11.00 3.10 9.17
C GLU A 159 -10.48 2.40 10.45
N CYS A 160 -9.17 2.42 10.66
CA CYS A 160 -8.66 2.48 12.01
C CYS A 160 -9.08 3.85 12.54
N PRO A 161 -9.69 3.96 13.73
CA PRO A 161 -9.82 5.24 14.38
C PRO A 161 -8.42 5.84 14.42
N SER A 162 -8.23 6.96 13.73
CA SER A 162 -7.03 7.74 13.91
C SER A 162 -6.92 8.00 15.41
N ALA A 163 -5.81 7.58 16.01
CA ALA A 163 -5.42 8.14 17.28
C ALA A 163 -5.25 9.64 17.01
N SER A 164 -6.37 10.36 17.11
CA SER A 164 -6.37 11.80 17.23
C SER A 164 -5.66 12.08 18.54
N LEU A 165 -4.55 12.78 18.46
CA LEU A 165 -3.92 13.42 19.58
C LEU A 165 -4.99 14.28 20.29
N HIS A 166 -5.62 13.75 21.34
CA HIS A 166 -6.23 14.57 22.35
C HIS A 166 -5.10 14.90 23.32
N GLU A 167 -4.62 16.14 23.23
CA GLU A 167 -3.90 16.75 24.34
C GLU A 167 -4.85 16.74 25.54
N GLN A 168 -4.59 15.80 26.44
CA GLN A 168 -5.01 15.89 27.83
C GLN A 168 -3.75 15.79 28.67
N ASP A 169 -3.66 16.72 29.60
CA ASP A 169 -2.58 16.99 30.53
C ASP A 169 -1.78 15.74 30.94
N GLY A 170 -0.47 15.71 30.62
CA GLY A 170 0.51 14.89 31.32
C GLY A 170 0.68 13.44 30.82
N GLU A 171 -0.02 13.00 29.76
CA GLU A 171 0.18 11.64 29.21
C GLU A 171 1.40 11.61 28.27
N GLN A 172 2.23 10.60 28.47
CA GLN A 172 3.39 10.29 27.66
C GLN A 172 2.94 10.06 26.21
N LEU A 173 3.48 10.85 25.26
CA LEU A 173 3.20 10.72 23.84
C LEU A 173 3.62 9.32 23.38
N VAL A 174 2.68 8.44 23.07
CA VAL A 174 2.95 7.08 22.56
C VAL A 174 2.77 7.08 21.04
N ALA A 175 3.80 6.69 20.32
CA ALA A 175 3.81 6.60 18.87
C ALA A 175 4.01 5.14 18.41
N TRP A 176 3.39 4.77 17.29
CA TRP A 176 3.42 3.41 16.76
C TRP A 176 3.86 3.39 15.31
N ASP A 177 4.69 2.43 14.96
CA ASP A 177 5.08 2.17 13.56
C ASP A 177 3.88 1.69 12.75
N ASP A 178 3.56 2.42 11.68
CA ASP A 178 2.40 2.15 10.82
C ASP A 178 2.49 0.82 10.04
N ILE A 179 3.68 0.21 9.94
CA ILE A 179 3.90 -1.06 9.24
C ILE A 179 4.02 -2.22 10.22
N SER A 180 4.94 -2.13 11.18
CA SER A 180 5.24 -3.22 12.13
C SER A 180 4.31 -3.22 13.34
N GLY A 181 3.70 -2.07 13.68
CA GLY A 181 2.92 -1.89 14.91
C GLY A 181 3.76 -1.88 16.18
N GLN A 182 5.08 -1.75 16.07
CA GLN A 182 5.97 -1.58 17.23
C GLN A 182 5.89 -0.15 17.75
N GLU A 183 6.20 0.03 19.01
CA GLU A 183 6.31 1.35 19.61
C GLU A 183 7.50 2.11 19.03
N LEU A 184 7.28 3.38 18.73
CA LEU A 184 8.30 4.30 18.22
C LEU A 184 8.75 5.24 19.34
N ASP A 185 10.02 5.62 19.34
CA ASP A 185 10.52 6.71 20.17
C ASP A 185 9.85 8.03 19.76
N PRO A 186 9.11 8.68 20.67
CA PRO A 186 8.36 9.88 20.33
C PRO A 186 9.25 11.05 19.88
N ALA A 187 10.45 11.19 20.47
CA ALA A 187 11.36 12.30 20.10
C ALA A 187 11.92 12.11 18.69
N MET A 188 12.29 10.90 18.33
CA MET A 188 12.76 10.58 16.97
C MET A 188 11.63 10.68 15.93
N MET A 189 10.43 10.25 16.28
CA MET A 189 9.25 10.40 15.43
C MET A 189 8.94 11.88 15.19
N MET A 190 8.93 12.70 16.24
CA MET A 190 8.70 14.15 16.11
C MET A 190 9.82 14.86 15.31
N ALA A 191 11.06 14.40 15.41
CA ALA A 191 12.14 14.90 14.55
C ALA A 191 11.87 14.56 13.08
N ALA A 192 11.48 13.32 12.76
CA ALA A 192 11.15 12.92 11.39
C ALA A 192 9.93 13.67 10.82
N ARG A 193 8.92 13.99 11.64
CA ARG A 193 7.79 14.85 11.22
C ARG A 193 8.22 16.29 10.94
N ARG A 194 9.10 16.87 11.77
CA ARG A 194 9.67 18.22 11.52
C ARG A 194 10.47 18.26 10.22
N ASP A 195 11.26 17.22 9.93
CA ASP A 195 12.01 17.10 8.68
C ASP A 195 11.06 17.05 7.47
N GLU A 196 9.94 16.33 7.58
CA GLU A 196 8.93 16.29 6.52
C GLU A 196 8.26 17.65 6.30
N ILE A 197 7.89 18.37 7.38
CA ILE A 197 7.31 19.73 7.28
C ILE A 197 8.33 20.73 6.70
N ALA A 198 9.60 20.63 7.10
CA ALA A 198 10.66 21.48 6.52
C ALA A 198 10.75 21.26 5.01
N TYR A 199 10.67 20.01 4.56
CA TYR A 199 10.68 19.68 3.13
C TYR A 199 9.40 20.16 2.42
N PHE A 200 8.23 20.09 3.06
CA PHE A 200 6.99 20.68 2.53
C PHE A 200 7.13 22.17 2.26
N LYS A 201 7.77 22.90 3.19
CA LYS A 201 8.04 24.34 3.05
C LYS A 201 9.07 24.63 1.95
N GLU A 202 10.17 23.86 1.87
CA GLU A 202 11.18 23.96 0.83
C GLU A 202 10.59 23.75 -0.57
N MET A 203 9.75 22.74 -0.75
CA MET A 203 9.11 22.43 -2.02
C MET A 203 7.86 23.27 -2.31
N GLY A 204 7.41 24.09 -1.37
CA GLY A 204 6.19 24.87 -1.52
C GLY A 204 4.95 24.01 -1.82
N VAL A 205 4.81 22.88 -1.11
CA VAL A 205 3.76 21.88 -1.39
C VAL A 205 2.37 22.47 -1.26
N TYR A 206 2.14 23.35 -0.28
CA TYR A 206 0.91 24.13 -0.14
C TYR A 206 1.19 25.56 0.32
N GLU A 207 0.22 26.42 0.13
CA GLU A 207 0.16 27.74 0.77
C GLU A 207 -0.96 27.76 1.81
N LYS A 208 -0.72 28.45 2.93
CA LYS A 208 -1.75 28.64 3.97
C LYS A 208 -2.74 29.71 3.54
N VAL A 209 -4.01 29.33 3.40
CA VAL A 209 -5.13 30.20 2.99
C VAL A 209 -6.30 30.08 3.98
N ASP A 210 -7.26 31.00 3.90
CA ASP A 210 -8.48 30.96 4.71
C ASP A 210 -9.35 29.74 4.34
N ILE A 211 -9.92 29.05 5.34
CA ILE A 211 -10.83 27.91 5.13
C ILE A 211 -12.05 28.31 4.29
N ALA A 212 -12.50 29.56 4.35
CA ALA A 212 -13.58 30.07 3.52
C ALA A 212 -13.26 30.00 2.01
N GLU A 213 -11.99 30.07 1.62
CA GLU A 213 -11.57 29.87 0.23
C GLU A 213 -11.84 28.44 -0.22
N ALA A 214 -11.52 27.44 0.60
CA ALA A 214 -11.80 26.04 0.31
C ALA A 214 -13.30 25.80 0.06
N TRP A 215 -14.16 26.35 0.93
CA TRP A 215 -15.61 26.27 0.76
C TRP A 215 -16.10 26.95 -0.51
N ARG A 216 -15.57 28.13 -0.83
CA ARG A 216 -15.95 28.89 -2.01
C ARG A 216 -15.56 28.19 -3.31
N GLU A 217 -14.36 27.60 -3.38
CA GLU A 217 -13.87 26.95 -4.60
C GLU A 217 -14.35 25.51 -4.78
N THR A 218 -14.50 24.75 -3.70
CA THR A 218 -14.79 23.30 -3.77
C THR A 218 -16.16 22.90 -3.25
N GLY A 219 -16.84 23.79 -2.51
CA GLY A 219 -18.08 23.47 -1.78
C GLY A 219 -17.88 22.45 -0.65
N LYS A 220 -16.64 22.22 -0.20
CA LYS A 220 -16.30 21.18 0.80
C LYS A 220 -15.31 21.72 1.82
N ALA A 221 -15.32 21.08 2.99
CA ALA A 221 -14.29 21.30 4.01
C ALA A 221 -12.90 20.78 3.52
N PRO A 222 -11.80 21.37 4.01
CA PRO A 222 -10.46 20.86 3.75
C PRO A 222 -10.32 19.39 4.13
N ILE A 223 -9.62 18.63 3.30
CA ILE A 223 -9.38 17.19 3.47
C ILE A 223 -8.52 16.99 4.72
N ALA A 224 -8.92 16.07 5.59
CA ALA A 224 -8.12 15.71 6.76
C ALA A 224 -6.79 15.07 6.32
N VAL A 225 -5.75 15.30 7.11
CA VAL A 225 -4.45 14.66 6.93
C VAL A 225 -4.17 13.67 8.06
N ARG A 226 -3.19 12.79 7.86
CA ARG A 226 -2.63 11.94 8.90
C ARG A 226 -1.13 11.76 8.68
N TRP A 227 -0.44 11.47 9.75
CA TRP A 227 0.92 10.98 9.67
C TRP A 227 0.96 9.48 9.40
N VAL A 228 1.96 9.06 8.66
CA VAL A 228 2.39 7.67 8.49
C VAL A 228 3.83 7.62 8.98
N ASP A 229 4.01 7.10 10.19
CA ASP A 229 5.29 7.05 10.88
C ASP A 229 5.83 5.62 10.83
N ILE A 230 7.07 5.46 10.39
CA ILE A 230 7.71 4.14 10.27
C ILE A 230 9.17 4.20 10.70
N ASN A 231 9.68 3.12 11.26
CA ASN A 231 11.12 2.87 11.40
C ASN A 231 11.57 1.90 10.30
N LYS A 232 12.34 2.39 9.32
CA LYS A 232 12.92 1.58 8.24
C LYS A 232 14.21 0.86 8.64
N GLY A 233 14.77 1.22 9.79
CA GLY A 233 15.90 0.56 10.39
C GLY A 233 15.49 -0.52 11.37
N ASP A 234 16.41 -0.89 12.23
CA ASP A 234 16.19 -1.80 13.36
C ASP A 234 16.34 -1.05 14.70
N SER A 235 16.29 -1.77 15.80
CA SER A 235 16.43 -1.20 17.15
C SER A 235 17.85 -0.68 17.45
N ALA A 236 18.88 -1.21 16.79
CA ALA A 236 20.26 -0.78 16.95
C ALA A 236 20.61 0.41 16.04
N ASN A 237 20.01 0.46 14.84
CA ASN A 237 20.21 1.51 13.86
C ASN A 237 18.85 2.04 13.39
N PRO A 238 18.16 2.84 14.22
CA PRO A 238 16.82 3.34 13.88
C PRO A 238 16.90 4.34 12.73
N ASN A 239 15.93 4.23 11.79
CA ASN A 239 15.80 5.11 10.65
C ASN A 239 14.33 5.53 10.52
N TYR A 240 13.96 6.55 11.27
CA TYR A 240 12.60 7.04 11.33
C TYR A 240 12.25 7.85 10.10
N ARG A 241 11.08 7.60 9.56
CA ARG A 241 10.53 8.31 8.42
C ARG A 241 9.06 8.58 8.64
N SER A 242 8.69 9.85 8.63
CA SER A 242 7.31 10.30 8.69
C SER A 242 6.85 10.83 7.33
N ARG A 243 5.61 10.56 6.95
CA ARG A 243 4.96 11.13 5.77
C ARG A 243 3.62 11.71 6.14
N LEU A 244 3.39 12.96 5.75
CA LEU A 244 2.07 13.57 5.84
C LEU A 244 1.22 13.13 4.64
N VAL A 245 0.03 12.55 4.90
CA VAL A 245 -0.82 11.94 3.88
C VAL A 245 -2.23 12.52 3.97
N ALA A 246 -2.78 12.98 2.84
CA ALA A 246 -4.17 13.40 2.75
C ALA A 246 -5.12 12.19 2.82
N LYS A 247 -6.27 12.35 3.48
CA LYS A 247 -7.32 11.32 3.57
C LYS A 247 -8.38 11.55 2.50
N GLU A 248 -8.00 11.59 1.22
CA GLU A 248 -8.95 11.73 0.14
C GLU A 248 -9.45 10.36 -0.33
N PHE A 249 -10.55 9.90 0.27
CA PHE A 249 -11.12 8.60 -0.06
C PHE A 249 -11.77 8.58 -1.44
N ASN A 250 -11.67 7.43 -2.11
CA ASN A 250 -12.25 7.23 -3.41
C ASN A 250 -13.78 7.02 -3.28
N THR A 251 -14.57 7.91 -3.89
CA THR A 251 -16.04 7.84 -3.91
C THR A 251 -16.59 7.30 -5.24
N GLY A 252 -15.80 6.54 -5.99
CA GLY A 252 -16.19 5.94 -7.26
C GLY A 252 -15.03 5.75 -8.21
N VAL A 253 -15.18 4.87 -9.19
CA VAL A 253 -14.19 4.65 -10.24
C VAL A 253 -14.15 5.90 -11.13
N LYS A 254 -12.99 6.51 -11.24
CA LYS A 254 -12.68 7.62 -12.14
C LYS A 254 -11.51 7.21 -13.03
N PRO A 255 -11.79 6.65 -14.22
CA PRO A 255 -10.75 6.18 -15.14
C PRO A 255 -9.76 7.28 -15.53
N GLU A 256 -10.21 8.53 -15.53
CA GLU A 256 -9.39 9.72 -15.82
C GLU A 256 -8.29 10.01 -14.79
N LEU A 257 -8.32 9.37 -13.62
CA LEU A 257 -7.29 9.49 -12.56
C LEU A 257 -6.34 8.29 -12.51
N TYR A 258 -6.39 7.43 -13.52
CA TYR A 258 -5.56 6.25 -13.59
C TYR A 258 -4.11 6.62 -13.93
N ALA A 259 -3.17 6.21 -13.08
CA ALA A 259 -1.75 6.20 -13.38
C ALA A 259 -1.33 4.77 -13.74
N ALA A 260 -0.73 4.60 -14.91
CA ALA A 260 -0.27 3.29 -15.35
C ALA A 260 0.87 2.79 -14.45
N THR A 261 0.85 1.48 -14.17
CA THR A 261 1.97 0.77 -13.56
C THR A 261 2.51 -0.24 -14.57
N PRO A 262 3.84 -0.40 -14.71
CA PRO A 262 4.40 -1.35 -15.66
C PRO A 262 4.08 -2.77 -15.22
N PRO A 263 3.61 -3.64 -16.12
CA PRO A 263 3.49 -5.07 -15.85
C PRO A 263 4.88 -5.70 -15.60
N SER A 264 4.90 -6.86 -14.95
CA SER A 264 6.15 -7.56 -14.58
C SER A 264 7.06 -7.90 -15.77
N GLU A 265 6.44 -8.06 -16.95
CA GLU A 265 7.10 -8.32 -18.23
C GLU A 265 8.00 -7.14 -18.65
N CYS A 266 7.66 -5.92 -18.25
CA CYS A 266 8.49 -4.74 -18.54
C CYS A 266 9.86 -4.85 -17.86
N LEU A 267 9.90 -5.27 -16.59
CA LEU A 267 11.19 -5.51 -15.92
C LEU A 267 11.99 -6.62 -16.61
N ARG A 268 11.33 -7.72 -16.96
CA ARG A 268 11.99 -8.82 -17.70
C ARG A 268 12.53 -8.36 -19.05
N LEU A 269 11.80 -7.50 -19.76
CA LEU A 269 12.27 -6.88 -21.00
C LEU A 269 13.54 -6.04 -20.76
N MET A 270 13.56 -5.19 -19.74
CA MET A 270 14.72 -4.40 -19.36
C MET A 270 15.94 -5.30 -19.05
N LEU A 271 15.74 -6.38 -18.31
CA LEU A 271 16.81 -7.34 -17.99
C LEU A 271 17.27 -8.13 -19.22
N SER A 272 16.37 -8.43 -20.18
CA SER A 272 16.73 -9.06 -21.45
C SER A 272 17.58 -8.13 -22.33
N ILE A 273 17.27 -6.83 -22.37
CA ILE A 273 18.07 -5.82 -23.05
C ILE A 273 19.46 -5.74 -22.41
N LEU A 274 19.53 -5.70 -21.07
CA LEU A 274 20.79 -5.70 -20.33
C LEU A 274 21.62 -6.95 -20.65
N ALA A 275 21.03 -8.14 -20.58
CA ALA A 275 21.70 -9.41 -20.84
C ALA A 275 22.26 -9.49 -22.28
N GLY A 276 21.46 -9.10 -23.28
CA GLY A 276 21.87 -9.09 -24.69
C GLY A 276 22.86 -7.97 -25.05
N GLY A 277 23.06 -7.00 -24.18
CA GLY A 277 23.97 -5.86 -24.37
C GLY A 277 25.25 -5.90 -23.52
N ARG A 278 25.47 -6.97 -22.74
CA ARG A 278 26.63 -7.06 -21.82
C ARG A 278 27.98 -6.82 -22.53
N ASP A 279 28.19 -7.45 -23.66
CA ASP A 279 29.42 -7.33 -24.46
C ASP A 279 29.61 -5.91 -25.04
N ARG A 280 28.54 -5.11 -25.08
CA ARG A 280 28.55 -3.71 -25.52
C ARG A 280 28.63 -2.72 -24.35
N GLY A 281 28.90 -3.20 -23.13
CA GLY A 281 29.03 -2.36 -21.95
C GLY A 281 27.70 -1.80 -21.44
N MET A 282 26.58 -2.48 -21.71
CA MET A 282 25.29 -2.12 -21.14
C MET A 282 25.27 -2.33 -19.62
N LYS A 283 24.69 -1.38 -18.92
CA LYS A 283 24.50 -1.39 -17.46
C LYS A 283 23.05 -1.11 -17.10
N LEU A 284 22.69 -1.42 -15.86
CA LEU A 284 21.40 -1.03 -15.30
C LEU A 284 21.61 0.01 -14.22
N MET A 285 20.93 1.13 -14.34
CA MET A 285 20.82 2.15 -13.30
C MET A 285 19.42 2.06 -12.66
N TYR A 286 19.39 1.92 -11.37
CA TYR A 286 18.21 2.12 -10.54
C TYR A 286 18.28 3.50 -9.89
N ALA A 287 17.19 4.26 -9.95
CA ALA A 287 17.11 5.57 -9.34
C ALA A 287 15.77 5.73 -8.61
N ASP A 288 15.82 5.98 -7.30
CA ASP A 288 14.67 6.30 -6.44
C ASP A 288 14.53 7.83 -6.35
N VAL A 289 13.37 8.34 -6.74
CA VAL A 289 13.06 9.78 -6.64
C VAL A 289 12.49 10.07 -5.25
N SER A 290 13.24 10.83 -4.47
CA SER A 290 12.82 11.18 -3.12
C SER A 290 11.59 12.09 -3.15
N ARG A 291 10.47 11.64 -2.54
CA ARG A 291 9.19 12.39 -2.46
C ARG A 291 8.65 12.80 -3.84
N ALA A 292 8.61 11.88 -4.78
CA ALA A 292 8.28 12.08 -6.19
C ALA A 292 7.05 12.97 -6.45
N TYR A 293 5.97 12.82 -5.69
CA TYR A 293 4.74 13.60 -5.91
C TYR A 293 4.92 15.11 -5.72
N PHE A 294 5.89 15.55 -4.92
CA PHE A 294 6.13 16.98 -4.69
C PHE A 294 6.78 17.71 -5.87
N TYR A 295 7.19 16.97 -6.91
CA TYR A 295 7.66 17.58 -8.17
C TYR A 295 6.54 17.79 -9.18
N ALA A 296 5.36 17.18 -8.98
CA ALA A 296 4.21 17.31 -9.85
C ALA A 296 3.24 18.37 -9.33
N LYS A 297 2.83 19.32 -10.18
CA LYS A 297 1.87 20.36 -9.79
C LYS A 297 0.49 19.75 -9.47
N ALA A 298 -0.19 20.30 -8.48
CA ALA A 298 -1.60 20.04 -8.25
C ALA A 298 -2.42 20.66 -9.38
N VAL A 299 -3.17 19.84 -10.14
CA VAL A 299 -3.93 20.30 -11.32
C VAL A 299 -5.31 20.82 -10.95
N ARG A 300 -5.90 20.29 -9.89
CA ARG A 300 -7.21 20.72 -9.38
C ARG A 300 -7.08 21.44 -8.03
N PRO A 301 -8.04 22.28 -7.65
CA PRO A 301 -8.04 22.88 -6.32
C PRO A 301 -8.24 21.81 -5.26
N VAL A 302 -7.23 21.60 -4.42
CA VAL A 302 -7.24 20.67 -3.27
C VAL A 302 -6.82 21.44 -2.03
N TYR A 303 -7.61 21.29 -0.98
CA TYR A 303 -7.36 21.92 0.31
C TYR A 303 -7.24 20.86 1.38
N VAL A 304 -6.22 20.98 2.23
CA VAL A 304 -5.92 20.03 3.30
C VAL A 304 -5.91 20.76 4.65
N LYS A 305 -6.28 20.07 5.72
CA LYS A 305 -6.10 20.60 7.07
C LYS A 305 -4.61 20.74 7.36
N LEU A 306 -4.23 21.78 8.07
CA LEU A 306 -2.86 21.93 8.55
C LEU A 306 -2.58 20.85 9.62
N PRO A 307 -1.41 20.19 9.58
CA PRO A 307 -0.98 19.32 10.69
C PRO A 307 -0.56 20.19 11.89
N ALA A 308 -0.63 19.63 13.09
CA ALA A 308 -0.27 20.34 14.32
C ALA A 308 1.18 20.86 14.28
N GLU A 309 2.09 20.13 13.64
CA GLU A 309 3.51 20.46 13.48
C GLU A 309 3.78 21.67 12.55
N ASP A 310 2.77 22.13 11.79
CA ASP A 310 2.84 23.34 10.95
C ASP A 310 1.78 24.38 11.28
N THR A 311 1.06 24.22 12.39
CA THR A 311 0.08 25.20 12.87
C THR A 311 0.78 26.21 13.77
N GLU A 312 0.58 27.50 13.50
CA GLU A 312 1.13 28.64 14.24
C GLU A 312 -0.02 29.49 14.80
N GLU A 313 0.27 30.39 15.74
CA GLU A 313 -0.72 31.35 16.27
C GLU A 313 -1.32 32.18 15.12
N GLY A 314 -2.64 32.22 15.01
CA GLY A 314 -3.36 32.85 13.90
C GLY A 314 -3.75 31.93 12.74
N ASP A 315 -3.44 30.61 12.82
CA ASP A 315 -3.79 29.63 11.81
C ASP A 315 -5.13 28.89 12.09
N GLU A 316 -5.91 29.30 13.11
CA GLU A 316 -7.12 28.60 13.56
C GLU A 316 -8.20 28.47 12.47
N ASN A 317 -8.23 29.44 11.53
CA ASN A 317 -9.15 29.45 10.39
C ASN A 317 -8.44 29.23 9.05
N ARG A 318 -7.24 28.65 9.06
CA ARG A 318 -6.45 28.42 7.84
C ARG A 318 -6.37 26.94 7.46
N CYS A 319 -6.12 26.72 6.19
CA CYS A 319 -5.87 25.39 5.60
C CYS A 319 -4.78 25.50 4.54
N GLY A 320 -4.22 24.38 4.13
CA GLY A 320 -3.23 24.30 3.06
C GLY A 320 -3.89 24.15 1.69
N LYS A 321 -3.75 25.12 0.79
CA LYS A 321 -4.10 25.00 -0.63
C LYS A 321 -2.93 24.35 -1.35
N LEU A 322 -3.12 23.15 -1.91
CA LEU A 322 -2.02 22.42 -2.58
C LEU A 322 -1.58 23.15 -3.85
N LYS A 323 -0.27 23.35 -3.98
CA LYS A 323 0.43 23.77 -5.21
C LYS A 323 1.09 22.60 -5.91
N MET A 324 1.59 21.65 -5.12
CA MET A 324 2.18 20.42 -5.61
C MET A 324 1.31 19.24 -5.18
N SER A 325 1.42 18.12 -5.89
CA SER A 325 0.72 16.89 -5.56
C SER A 325 1.20 16.33 -4.23
N MET A 326 0.29 15.74 -3.47
CA MET A 326 0.56 15.24 -2.12
C MET A 326 0.13 13.78 -2.00
N TYR A 327 0.87 13.00 -1.21
CA TYR A 327 0.49 11.63 -0.88
C TYR A 327 -0.94 11.56 -0.32
N GLY A 328 -1.73 10.61 -0.81
CA GLY A 328 -3.11 10.38 -0.40
C GLY A 328 -4.14 11.28 -1.08
N THR A 329 -3.75 12.15 -2.03
CA THR A 329 -4.68 12.76 -2.98
C THR A 329 -4.91 11.84 -4.17
N ARG A 330 -6.11 11.91 -4.76
CA ARG A 330 -6.58 10.94 -5.77
C ARG A 330 -5.84 11.02 -7.11
N ASP A 331 -5.34 12.18 -7.44
CA ASP A 331 -4.68 12.52 -8.71
C ASP A 331 -3.15 12.60 -8.61
N ALA A 332 -2.56 12.45 -7.43
CA ALA A 332 -1.12 12.59 -7.24
C ALA A 332 -0.31 11.65 -8.14
N ALA A 333 -0.71 10.39 -8.24
CA ALA A 333 -0.01 9.42 -9.08
C ALA A 333 -0.10 9.76 -10.57
N LEU A 334 -1.27 10.23 -11.04
CA LEU A 334 -1.45 10.69 -12.42
C LEU A 334 -0.59 11.93 -12.69
N ASN A 335 -0.68 12.95 -11.82
CA ASN A 335 0.09 14.19 -11.99
C ASN A 335 1.59 13.90 -12.05
N TRP A 336 2.09 13.01 -11.19
CA TRP A 336 3.48 12.56 -11.22
C TRP A 336 3.81 11.81 -12.52
N SER A 337 2.91 10.95 -13.00
CA SER A 337 3.14 10.24 -14.26
C SER A 337 3.25 11.19 -15.46
N LEU A 338 2.47 12.24 -15.48
CA LEU A 338 2.54 13.29 -16.51
C LEU A 338 3.83 14.12 -16.40
N GLU A 339 4.26 14.44 -15.19
CA GLU A 339 5.48 15.21 -14.93
C GLU A 339 6.73 14.46 -15.41
N TYR A 340 6.93 13.19 -14.99
CA TYR A 340 8.11 12.46 -15.44
C TYR A 340 8.05 12.11 -16.93
N ALA A 341 6.85 11.88 -17.48
CA ALA A 341 6.71 11.67 -18.92
C ALA A 341 7.12 12.92 -19.71
N ALA A 342 6.66 14.09 -19.30
CA ALA A 342 7.04 15.37 -19.94
C ALA A 342 8.57 15.58 -19.85
N THR A 343 9.19 15.25 -18.72
CA THR A 343 10.64 15.36 -18.52
C THR A 343 11.41 14.43 -19.46
N LEU A 344 11.02 13.16 -19.56
CA LEU A 344 11.70 12.21 -20.44
C LEU A 344 11.46 12.55 -21.93
N LEU A 345 10.24 12.95 -22.32
CA LEU A 345 9.95 13.39 -23.69
C LEU A 345 10.78 14.61 -24.10
N ALA A 346 10.93 15.60 -23.20
CA ALA A 346 11.75 16.76 -23.43
C ALA A 346 13.26 16.41 -23.58
N ALA A 347 13.70 15.32 -22.95
CA ALA A 347 15.04 14.75 -23.07
C ALA A 347 15.23 13.84 -24.30
N GLY A 348 14.26 13.81 -25.23
CA GLY A 348 14.34 13.06 -26.49
C GLY A 348 13.98 11.58 -26.38
N TYR A 349 13.36 11.17 -25.28
CA TYR A 349 12.80 9.82 -25.15
C TYR A 349 11.46 9.72 -25.88
N THR A 350 11.15 8.53 -26.38
CA THR A 350 9.85 8.18 -26.95
C THR A 350 9.12 7.27 -25.97
N GLN A 351 7.87 7.61 -25.65
CA GLN A 351 7.03 6.81 -24.76
C GLN A 351 6.44 5.60 -25.46
N GLY A 352 6.43 4.46 -24.80
CA GLY A 352 5.87 3.22 -25.30
C GLY A 352 4.35 3.28 -25.44
N LYS A 353 3.81 2.86 -26.61
CA LYS A 353 2.37 2.84 -26.87
C LYS A 353 1.64 1.74 -26.08
N ALA A 354 2.23 0.55 -26.01
CA ALA A 354 1.65 -0.58 -25.30
C ALA A 354 1.83 -0.50 -23.77
N SER A 355 2.90 0.15 -23.33
CA SER A 355 3.17 0.40 -21.90
C SER A 355 3.66 1.84 -21.74
N PRO A 356 2.81 2.75 -21.23
CA PRO A 356 3.18 4.15 -21.07
C PRO A 356 4.24 4.40 -19.99
N CYS A 357 4.62 3.36 -19.24
CA CYS A 357 5.70 3.42 -18.25
C CYS A 357 7.08 3.10 -18.84
N LEU A 358 7.15 2.73 -20.13
CA LEU A 358 8.40 2.46 -20.85
C LEU A 358 8.74 3.65 -21.75
N PHE A 359 10.01 4.00 -21.75
CA PHE A 359 10.58 5.07 -22.58
C PHE A 359 11.87 4.58 -23.23
N HIS A 360 12.14 5.03 -24.43
CA HIS A 360 13.38 4.71 -25.14
C HIS A 360 13.93 5.95 -25.86
N ASN A 361 15.22 6.19 -25.71
CA ASN A 361 15.95 7.19 -26.46
C ASN A 361 16.89 6.47 -27.46
N ALA A 362 16.55 6.54 -28.75
CA ALA A 362 17.29 5.84 -29.80
C ALA A 362 18.69 6.43 -30.06
N VAL A 363 18.93 7.72 -29.70
CA VAL A 363 20.25 8.36 -29.84
C VAL A 363 21.19 7.90 -28.74
N LEU A 364 20.68 7.84 -27.51
CA LEU A 364 21.44 7.39 -26.35
C LEU A 364 21.49 5.85 -26.23
N ASP A 365 20.67 5.11 -26.96
CA ASP A 365 20.43 3.67 -26.77
C ASP A 365 20.11 3.34 -25.30
N VAL A 366 19.27 4.18 -24.66
CA VAL A 366 18.83 4.03 -23.28
C VAL A 366 17.33 3.77 -23.22
N SER A 367 16.97 2.66 -22.58
CA SER A 367 15.57 2.36 -22.23
C SER A 367 15.33 2.65 -20.76
N VAL A 368 14.19 3.26 -20.44
CA VAL A 368 13.77 3.60 -19.07
C VAL A 368 12.40 3.00 -18.79
N MET A 369 12.28 2.30 -17.67
CA MET A 369 11.00 1.88 -17.09
C MET A 369 10.75 2.67 -15.81
N VAL A 370 9.54 3.19 -15.63
CA VAL A 370 9.16 3.94 -14.42
C VAL A 370 8.07 3.18 -13.68
N HIS A 371 8.26 2.97 -12.40
CA HIS A 371 7.29 2.36 -11.50
C HIS A 371 7.16 3.20 -10.21
N GLY A 372 6.13 4.05 -10.14
CA GLY A 372 5.97 4.98 -9.01
C GLY A 372 7.11 6.00 -8.96
N ASP A 373 7.88 5.95 -7.88
CA ASP A 373 9.09 6.77 -7.65
C ASP A 373 10.38 6.11 -8.16
N ASP A 374 10.32 4.86 -8.65
CA ASP A 374 11.46 4.10 -9.12
C ASP A 374 11.67 4.24 -10.65
N PHE A 375 12.87 4.61 -11.05
CA PHE A 375 13.33 4.60 -12.44
C PHE A 375 14.36 3.50 -12.63
N ILE A 376 14.11 2.61 -13.59
CA ILE A 376 15.01 1.55 -13.99
C ILE A 376 15.47 1.88 -15.42
N ALA A 377 16.73 2.25 -15.59
CA ALA A 377 17.30 2.58 -16.89
C ALA A 377 18.33 1.54 -17.31
N VAL A 378 18.33 1.13 -18.58
CA VAL A 378 19.31 0.22 -19.16
C VAL A 378 19.87 0.83 -20.41
N GLY A 379 21.21 0.88 -20.50
CA GLY A 379 21.93 1.46 -21.63
C GLY A 379 23.44 1.43 -21.42
N PRO A 380 24.23 1.97 -22.38
CA PRO A 380 25.68 2.16 -22.25
C PRO A 380 25.99 3.12 -21.08
N GLU A 381 27.07 2.87 -20.34
CA GLU A 381 27.44 3.59 -19.12
C GLU A 381 27.47 5.12 -19.27
N GLY A 382 28.14 5.61 -20.33
CA GLY A 382 28.24 7.06 -20.57
C GLY A 382 26.86 7.71 -20.78
N ASN A 383 25.98 7.03 -21.49
CA ASN A 383 24.63 7.50 -21.81
C ASN A 383 23.68 7.39 -20.61
N LEU A 384 23.87 6.40 -19.74
CA LEU A 384 23.19 6.34 -18.44
C LEU A 384 23.59 7.50 -17.53
N SER A 385 24.84 7.92 -17.57
CA SER A 385 25.33 9.09 -16.83
C SER A 385 24.67 10.38 -17.32
N GLU A 386 24.46 10.52 -18.62
CA GLU A 386 23.70 11.64 -19.20
C GLU A 386 22.24 11.61 -18.79
N THR A 387 21.61 10.43 -18.84
CA THR A 387 20.23 10.20 -18.36
C THR A 387 20.10 10.58 -16.87
N LYS A 388 21.05 10.14 -16.05
CA LYS A 388 21.09 10.48 -14.63
C LYS A 388 21.16 11.99 -14.43
N LYS A 389 22.07 12.69 -15.13
CA LYS A 389 22.21 14.14 -15.04
C LYS A 389 20.91 14.86 -15.41
N THR A 390 20.28 14.46 -16.50
CA THR A 390 18.96 15.01 -16.92
C THR A 390 17.89 14.87 -15.83
N LEU A 391 17.84 13.74 -15.15
CA LEU A 391 16.89 13.53 -14.05
C LEU A 391 17.28 14.33 -12.80
N GLU A 392 18.57 14.42 -12.47
CA GLU A 392 19.09 15.18 -11.32
C GLU A 392 18.90 16.69 -11.45
N GLU A 393 18.77 17.24 -12.67
CA GLU A 393 18.40 18.63 -12.89
C GLU A 393 17.02 19.01 -12.35
N LYS A 394 16.13 18.02 -12.22
CA LYS A 394 14.76 18.23 -11.74
C LYS A 394 14.45 17.54 -10.42
N TYR A 395 15.03 16.37 -10.17
CA TYR A 395 14.64 15.49 -9.09
C TYR A 395 15.80 15.14 -8.17
N LYS A 396 15.54 15.03 -6.89
CA LYS A 396 16.51 14.51 -5.93
C LYS A 396 16.51 12.99 -5.98
N LEU A 397 17.59 12.42 -6.52
CA LEU A 397 17.74 11.00 -6.78
C LEU A 397 18.64 10.29 -5.76
N LYS A 398 18.34 9.02 -5.51
CA LYS A 398 19.27 8.04 -4.96
C LYS A 398 19.51 7.00 -6.04
N THR A 399 20.74 6.89 -6.52
CA THR A 399 21.07 6.02 -7.66
C THR A 399 21.97 4.87 -7.25
N GLN A 400 21.76 3.72 -7.88
CA GLN A 400 22.60 2.54 -7.80
C GLN A 400 22.82 2.01 -9.21
N VAL A 401 24.05 1.55 -9.53
CA VAL A 401 24.37 1.00 -10.84
C VAL A 401 24.82 -0.44 -10.70
N LEU A 402 24.16 -1.32 -11.45
CA LEU A 402 24.46 -2.74 -11.58
C LEU A 402 25.24 -2.97 -12.87
N GLY A 403 26.41 -3.59 -12.76
CA GLY A 403 27.29 -3.79 -13.91
C GLY A 403 28.34 -4.87 -13.68
N CYS A 404 29.14 -5.17 -14.72
CA CYS A 404 30.16 -6.21 -14.69
C CYS A 404 31.54 -5.74 -14.17
N GLY A 405 31.77 -4.41 -14.01
CA GLY A 405 33.04 -3.86 -13.53
C GLY A 405 33.37 -4.25 -12.09
N GLU A 406 34.64 -4.27 -11.69
CA GLU A 406 35.07 -4.70 -10.34
C GLU A 406 34.51 -3.80 -9.22
N SER A 407 34.33 -2.49 -9.48
CA SER A 407 33.80 -1.54 -8.52
C SER A 407 32.27 -1.41 -8.54
N GLU A 408 31.57 -2.16 -9.38
CA GLU A 408 30.12 -2.05 -9.57
C GLU A 408 29.36 -3.05 -8.70
N MET A 409 28.13 -2.69 -8.38
CA MET A 409 27.23 -3.60 -7.68
C MET A 409 26.94 -4.82 -8.57
N LYS A 410 26.97 -6.01 -7.97
CA LYS A 410 26.62 -7.27 -8.63
C LYS A 410 25.19 -7.69 -8.33
N GLU A 411 24.61 -7.10 -7.31
CA GLU A 411 23.26 -7.37 -6.85
C GLU A 411 22.55 -6.06 -6.51
N ILE A 412 21.28 -5.96 -6.88
CA ILE A 412 20.39 -4.84 -6.55
C ILE A 412 18.98 -5.34 -6.29
N ARG A 413 18.28 -4.68 -5.37
CA ARG A 413 16.87 -4.97 -5.12
C ARG A 413 15.97 -3.99 -5.88
N ILE A 414 15.15 -4.50 -6.78
CA ILE A 414 14.19 -3.75 -7.61
C ILE A 414 12.79 -4.32 -7.41
N LEU A 415 11.83 -3.50 -6.99
CA LEU A 415 10.41 -3.91 -6.84
C LEU A 415 10.23 -5.20 -6.01
N ASN A 416 10.95 -5.32 -4.89
CA ASN A 416 10.99 -6.50 -4.02
C ASN A 416 11.58 -7.78 -4.67
N LYS A 417 12.22 -7.67 -5.81
CA LYS A 417 12.97 -8.73 -6.48
C LYS A 417 14.46 -8.46 -6.38
N VAL A 418 15.26 -9.49 -6.30
CA VAL A 418 16.72 -9.38 -6.33
C VAL A 418 17.18 -9.65 -7.75
N VAL A 419 17.94 -8.71 -8.31
CA VAL A 419 18.58 -8.84 -9.62
C VAL A 419 20.06 -9.01 -9.41
N ARG A 420 20.65 -10.10 -9.91
CA ARG A 420 22.10 -10.39 -9.84
C ARG A 420 22.69 -10.48 -11.23
N ILE A 421 23.92 -9.98 -11.39
CA ILE A 421 24.72 -10.25 -12.56
C ILE A 421 25.64 -11.43 -12.25
N GLU A 422 25.42 -12.53 -12.95
CA GLU A 422 26.24 -13.73 -12.89
C GLU A 422 27.20 -13.80 -14.10
N GLN A 423 28.15 -14.75 -14.06
CA GLN A 423 29.11 -14.92 -15.18
C GLN A 423 28.38 -15.21 -16.49
N ASP A 424 27.35 -16.04 -16.47
CA ASP A 424 26.64 -16.54 -17.65
C ASP A 424 25.32 -15.82 -17.94
N GLY A 425 24.90 -14.85 -17.08
CA GLY A 425 23.59 -14.25 -17.28
C GLY A 425 23.18 -13.23 -16.23
N ILE A 426 21.87 -13.01 -16.15
CA ILE A 426 21.23 -12.19 -15.15
C ILE A 426 20.18 -13.05 -14.45
N GLU A 427 20.29 -13.13 -13.13
CA GLU A 427 19.34 -13.80 -12.28
C GLU A 427 18.30 -12.82 -11.75
N LEU A 428 17.04 -13.25 -11.72
CA LEU A 428 15.91 -12.52 -11.11
C LEU A 428 15.22 -13.43 -10.11
N GLU A 429 15.33 -13.10 -8.82
CA GLU A 429 14.73 -13.81 -7.68
C GLU A 429 13.53 -13.06 -7.10
#